data_1a371f85d6cf036851b2d532bea355a1
#
_entry.id   1a371f85d6cf036851b2d532bea355a1
#
_cell.length_a   1.000
_cell.length_b   1.000
_cell.length_c   1.000
_cell.angle_alpha   90.00
_cell.angle_beta   90.00
_cell.angle_gamma   90.00
#
_symmetry.space_group_name_H-M   'P 1'
#
loop_
_entity.id
_entity.type
_entity.pdbx_description
1 polymer ?
#
loop_
_entity_poly.entity_id
_entity_poly.type
_entity_poly.pdbx_seq_one_letter_code
_entity_poly.pdbx_strand_id
1 'polypeptide(L)'
;MPSLHKKEHMTTPKHKLYTAAYNCFVEQGMTCAGIAELLGIREATLSEWRRGMKWDEKRKASLAAPGKIRELLLDEMQWIAEGNKARLDTDGLSKVAKSLQYF
;
A
#
# COMPACT_ATOMS: atom_id res chain seq x y z
N MET A 1 -34.60 5.57 2.06
CA MET A 1 -33.77 5.97 0.93
C MET A 1 -32.49 5.20 0.88
N PRO A 2 -32.59 3.94 0.65
CA PRO A 2 -31.41 3.09 0.62
C PRO A 2 -30.38 3.51 -0.39
N SER A 3 -30.84 4.02 -1.53
CA SER A 3 -29.91 4.45 -2.56
C SER A 3 -28.99 5.57 -2.12
N LEU A 4 -29.45 6.35 -1.14
CA LEU A 4 -28.62 7.43 -0.62
C LEU A 4 -27.40 6.90 0.11
N HIS A 5 -27.55 5.78 0.79
CA HIS A 5 -26.44 5.20 1.51
C HIS A 5 -25.35 4.75 0.56
N LYS A 6 -25.75 4.18 -0.57
CA LYS A 6 -24.77 3.82 -1.60
C LYS A 6 -24.05 5.03 -2.13
N LYS A 7 -24.80 6.10 -2.34
CA LYS A 7 -24.20 7.34 -2.81
C LYS A 7 -23.21 7.88 -1.82
N GLU A 8 -23.53 7.79 -0.55
CA GLU A 8 -22.61 8.24 0.49
C GLU A 8 -21.32 7.46 0.46
N HIS A 9 -21.40 6.15 0.24
CA HIS A 9 -20.22 5.34 0.07
C HIS A 9 -19.40 5.84 -1.11
N MET A 10 -20.09 6.14 -2.20
CA MET A 10 -19.42 6.55 -3.42
C MET A 10 -18.93 7.98 -3.36
N THR A 11 -19.38 8.72 -2.36
CA THR A 11 -18.96 10.11 -2.22
C THR A 11 -17.79 10.28 -1.27
N THR A 12 -17.12 9.20 -0.91
CA THR A 12 -15.90 9.32 -0.13
C THR A 12 -14.97 10.30 -0.83
N PRO A 13 -14.54 11.36 -0.14
CA PRO A 13 -13.70 12.38 -0.77
C PRO A 13 -12.45 11.78 -1.38
N LYS A 14 -12.12 12.27 -2.56
CA LYS A 14 -10.96 11.77 -3.27
C LYS A 14 -9.67 11.92 -2.49
N HIS A 15 -9.55 13.01 -1.74
CA HIS A 15 -8.34 13.22 -0.96
C HIS A 15 -8.20 12.21 0.17
N LYS A 16 -9.32 11.74 0.72
CA LYS A 16 -9.26 10.70 1.75
C LYS A 16 -8.84 9.37 1.15
N LEU A 17 -9.35 9.06 -0.04
CA LEU A 17 -8.93 7.85 -0.75
C LEU A 17 -7.46 7.93 -1.10
N TYR A 18 -7.00 9.10 -1.54
CA TYR A 18 -5.59 9.30 -1.84
C TYR A 18 -4.73 9.05 -0.60
N THR A 19 -5.10 9.64 0.52
CA THR A 19 -4.35 9.47 1.77
C THR A 19 -4.31 8.01 2.19
N ALA A 20 -5.44 7.32 2.12
CA ALA A 20 -5.50 5.91 2.48
C ALA A 20 -4.63 5.08 1.54
N ALA A 21 -4.69 5.35 0.24
CA ALA A 21 -3.89 4.64 -0.74
C ALA A 21 -2.40 4.92 -0.53
N TYR A 22 -2.05 6.16 -0.26
CA TYR A 22 -0.68 6.55 0.03
C TYR A 22 -0.15 5.76 1.23
N ASN A 23 -0.91 5.72 2.31
CA ASN A 23 -0.49 5.00 3.49
C ASN A 23 -0.32 3.50 3.23
N CYS A 24 -1.24 2.91 2.47
CA CYS A 24 -1.14 1.50 2.13
C CYS A 24 0.11 1.21 1.32
N PHE A 25 0.43 2.07 0.36
CA PHE A 25 1.58 1.84 -0.51
C PHE A 25 2.89 2.18 0.20
N VAL A 26 2.96 3.37 0.77
CA VAL A 26 4.21 3.88 1.34
C VAL A 26 4.51 3.29 2.70
N GLU A 27 3.52 3.27 3.59
CA GLU A 27 3.74 2.84 4.96
C GLU A 27 3.60 1.33 5.15
N GLN A 28 2.70 0.71 4.42
CA GLN A 28 2.41 -0.71 4.60
C GLN A 28 2.98 -1.60 3.50
N GLY A 29 3.55 -1.02 2.47
CA GLY A 29 4.21 -1.80 1.42
C GLY A 29 3.29 -2.64 0.55
N MET A 30 2.01 -2.26 0.44
CA MET A 30 1.06 -3.02 -0.37
C MET A 30 1.28 -2.80 -1.86
N THR A 31 0.87 -3.78 -2.66
CA THR A 31 0.89 -3.64 -4.11
C THR A 31 -0.26 -2.75 -4.57
N CYS A 32 -0.12 -2.15 -5.74
CA CYS A 32 -1.21 -1.36 -6.32
C CYS A 32 -2.45 -2.22 -6.53
N ALA A 33 -2.27 -3.46 -6.98
CA ALA A 33 -3.40 -4.36 -7.15
C ALA A 33 -4.13 -4.60 -5.83
N GLY A 34 -3.39 -4.82 -4.76
CA GLY A 34 -3.98 -5.02 -3.44
C GLY A 34 -4.72 -3.80 -2.95
N ILE A 35 -4.16 -2.63 -3.18
CA ILE A 35 -4.80 -1.37 -2.77
C ILE A 35 -6.07 -1.13 -3.58
N ALA A 36 -6.01 -1.40 -4.88
CA ALA A 36 -7.16 -1.25 -5.76
C ALA A 36 -8.33 -2.10 -5.26
N GLU A 37 -8.03 -3.33 -4.89
CA GLU A 37 -9.04 -4.24 -4.38
C GLU A 37 -9.58 -3.77 -3.03
N LEU A 38 -8.68 -3.35 -2.15
CA LEU A 38 -9.07 -2.93 -0.80
C LEU A 38 -9.91 -1.65 -0.79
N LEU A 39 -9.51 -0.66 -1.57
CA LEU A 39 -10.14 0.66 -1.53
C LEU A 39 -11.13 0.91 -2.66
N GLY A 40 -11.24 -0.02 -3.60
CA GLY A 40 -12.16 0.16 -4.71
C GLY A 40 -11.70 1.22 -5.71
N ILE A 41 -10.41 1.43 -5.83
CA ILE A 41 -9.81 2.40 -6.75
C ILE A 41 -9.23 1.65 -7.94
N ARG A 42 -9.30 2.24 -9.12
CA ARG A 42 -8.71 1.61 -10.30
C ARG A 42 -7.19 1.63 -10.21
N GLU A 43 -6.56 0.55 -10.66
CA GLU A 43 -5.11 0.48 -10.65
C GLU A 43 -4.47 1.60 -11.49
N ALA A 44 -5.13 1.97 -12.59
CA ALA A 44 -4.61 3.06 -13.42
C ALA A 44 -4.50 4.35 -12.63
N THR A 45 -5.49 4.65 -11.80
CA THR A 45 -5.46 5.83 -10.95
C THR A 45 -4.32 5.76 -9.95
N LEU A 46 -4.15 4.59 -9.35
CA LEU A 46 -3.07 4.38 -8.39
C LEU A 46 -1.71 4.54 -9.04
N SER A 47 -1.56 4.01 -10.25
CA SER A 47 -0.31 4.14 -11.00
C SER A 47 0.01 5.59 -11.31
N GLU A 48 -1.00 6.38 -11.65
CA GLU A 48 -0.82 7.80 -11.88
C GLU A 48 -0.34 8.52 -10.63
N TRP A 49 -0.99 8.23 -9.49
CA TRP A 49 -0.58 8.82 -8.23
C TRP A 49 0.84 8.43 -7.86
N ARG A 50 1.14 7.14 -8.05
CA ARG A 50 2.46 6.60 -7.73
C ARG A 50 3.55 7.34 -8.50
N ARG A 51 3.36 7.53 -9.80
CA ARG A 51 4.36 8.22 -10.62
C ARG A 51 4.38 9.71 -10.33
N GLY A 52 3.22 10.34 -10.30
CA GLY A 52 3.12 11.77 -10.15
C GLY A 52 3.62 12.28 -8.81
N MET A 53 3.37 11.52 -7.76
CA MET A 53 3.74 11.93 -6.40
C MET A 53 4.98 11.19 -5.89
N LYS A 54 5.64 10.46 -6.75
CA LYS A 54 6.90 9.76 -6.42
C LYS A 54 6.77 8.85 -5.21
N TRP A 55 5.77 8.03 -5.22
CA TRP A 55 5.49 7.13 -4.10
C TRP A 55 6.60 6.11 -3.87
N ASP A 56 7.29 5.68 -4.93
CA ASP A 56 8.38 4.71 -4.77
C ASP A 56 9.51 5.28 -3.93
N GLU A 57 9.86 6.54 -4.17
CA GLU A 57 10.88 7.21 -3.39
C GLU A 57 10.44 7.37 -1.94
N LYS A 58 9.17 7.73 -1.75
CA LYS A 58 8.63 7.92 -0.40
C LYS A 58 8.56 6.60 0.35
N ARG A 59 8.20 5.51 -0.35
CA ARG A 59 8.19 4.18 0.25
C ARG A 59 9.60 3.79 0.69
N LYS A 60 10.59 4.03 -0.17
CA LYS A 60 11.96 3.70 0.16
C LYS A 60 12.41 4.44 1.41
N ALA A 61 12.10 5.72 1.50
CA ALA A 61 12.45 6.51 2.67
C ALA A 61 11.77 6.01 3.93
N SER A 62 10.49 5.66 3.82
CA SER A 62 9.74 5.16 4.97
C SER A 62 10.27 3.82 5.45
N LEU A 63 10.58 2.93 4.51
CA LEU A 63 11.05 1.59 4.85
C LEU A 63 12.52 1.55 5.27
N ALA A 64 13.21 2.67 5.13
CA ALA A 64 14.61 2.74 5.56
C ALA A 64 14.74 2.76 7.08
N ALA A 65 13.65 3.01 7.81
CA ALA A 65 13.69 3.00 9.27
C ALA A 65 14.05 1.60 9.77
N PRO A 66 14.95 1.51 10.77
CA PRO A 66 15.36 0.21 11.29
C PRO A 66 14.16 -0.61 11.77
N GLY A 67 14.14 -1.87 11.36
CA GLY A 67 13.10 -2.80 11.79
C GLY A 67 11.79 -2.72 11.02
N LYS A 68 11.59 -1.70 10.20
CA LYS A 68 10.30 -1.54 9.51
C LYS A 68 10.02 -2.69 8.55
N ILE A 69 11.00 -3.07 7.75
CA ILE A 69 10.82 -4.16 6.79
C ILE A 69 10.56 -5.46 7.54
N ARG A 70 11.32 -5.70 8.59
CA ARG A 70 11.14 -6.91 9.39
C ARG A 70 9.72 -6.98 9.96
N GLU A 71 9.24 -5.87 10.49
CA GLU A 71 7.90 -5.80 11.05
C GLU A 71 6.85 -6.13 10.02
N LEU A 72 6.95 -5.52 8.83
CA LEU A 72 6.00 -5.76 7.75
C LEU A 72 6.04 -7.21 7.28
N LEU A 73 7.21 -7.79 7.19
CA LEU A 73 7.34 -9.17 6.75
C LEU A 73 6.75 -10.14 7.76
N LEU A 74 6.95 -9.90 9.04
CA LEU A 74 6.37 -10.75 10.08
C LEU A 74 4.85 -10.68 10.06
N ASP A 75 4.30 -9.49 9.91
CA ASP A 75 2.85 -9.31 9.81
C ASP A 75 2.31 -10.05 8.58
N GLU A 76 3.03 -9.98 7.47
CA GLU A 76 2.59 -10.62 6.25
C GLU A 76 2.65 -12.15 6.38
N MET A 77 3.69 -12.67 7.02
CA MET A 77 3.78 -14.10 7.24
C MET A 77 2.60 -14.62 8.05
N GLN A 78 2.22 -13.88 9.08
CA GLN A 78 1.06 -14.26 9.87
C GLN A 78 -0.22 -14.18 9.06
N TRP A 79 -0.36 -13.14 8.26
CA TRP A 79 -1.52 -12.95 7.40
C TRP A 79 -1.69 -14.12 6.43
N ILE A 80 -0.59 -14.54 5.80
CA ILE A 80 -0.62 -15.66 4.87
C ILE A 80 -0.89 -16.97 5.61
N ALA A 81 -0.32 -17.12 6.79
CA ALA A 81 -0.54 -18.32 7.59
C ALA A 81 -2.00 -18.51 7.97
N GLU A 82 -2.76 -17.42 8.00
CA GLU A 82 -4.19 -17.47 8.27
C GLU A 82 -5.02 -17.84 7.04
N GLY A 83 -4.35 -18.12 5.92
CA GLY A 83 -5.03 -18.56 4.71
C GLY A 83 -5.33 -17.44 3.73
N ASN A 84 -4.77 -16.27 3.92
CA ASN A 84 -5.05 -15.13 3.07
C ASN A 84 -4.02 -14.99 1.95
N LYS A 85 -4.37 -14.20 0.94
CA LYS A 85 -3.45 -13.91 -0.14
C LYS A 85 -2.39 -12.92 0.31
N ALA A 86 -1.21 -13.02 -0.28
CA ALA A 86 -0.15 -12.06 -0.04
C ALA A 86 -0.59 -10.65 -0.42
N ARG A 87 -0.25 -9.69 0.41
CA ARG A 87 -0.61 -8.28 0.24
C ARG A 87 0.58 -7.40 -0.12
N LEU A 88 1.77 -7.82 0.29
CA LEU A 88 2.95 -6.98 0.16
C LEU A 88 3.58 -7.11 -1.20
N ASP A 89 4.20 -6.02 -1.63
CA ASP A 89 5.04 -5.99 -2.81
C ASP A 89 6.42 -6.52 -2.41
N THR A 90 6.57 -7.84 -2.45
CA THR A 90 7.80 -8.46 -1.97
C THR A 90 9.01 -8.08 -2.81
N ASP A 91 8.82 -7.83 -4.10
CA ASP A 91 9.92 -7.40 -4.96
C ASP A 91 10.48 -6.06 -4.51
N GLY A 92 9.60 -5.10 -4.31
CA GLY A 92 10.01 -3.78 -3.85
C GLY A 92 10.68 -3.83 -2.49
N LEU A 93 10.12 -4.63 -1.59
CA LEU A 93 10.67 -4.76 -0.26
C LEU A 93 12.04 -5.43 -0.26
N SER A 94 12.22 -6.43 -1.13
CA SER A 94 13.52 -7.09 -1.25
C SER A 94 14.60 -6.13 -1.72
N LYS A 95 14.27 -5.27 -2.67
CA LYS A 95 15.24 -4.29 -3.16
C LYS A 95 15.62 -3.30 -2.08
N VAL A 96 14.64 -2.84 -1.32
CA VAL A 96 14.92 -1.93 -0.21
C VAL A 96 15.75 -2.61 0.86
N ALA A 97 15.42 -3.85 1.19
CA ALA A 97 16.17 -4.60 2.19
C ALA A 97 17.63 -4.75 1.79
N LYS A 98 17.89 -5.06 0.51
CA LYS A 98 19.26 -5.15 0.02
C LYS A 98 19.99 -3.84 0.15
N SER A 99 19.33 -2.75 -0.17
CA SER A 99 19.93 -1.43 -0.02
C SER A 99 20.35 -1.16 1.41
N LEU A 100 19.52 -1.58 2.36
CA LEU A 100 19.80 -1.35 3.78
C LEU A 100 20.98 -2.18 4.29
N GLN A 101 21.30 -3.29 3.64
CA GLN A 101 22.42 -4.13 4.07
C GLN A 101 23.76 -3.44 3.90
N TYR A 102 23.84 -2.41 3.11
CA TYR A 102 25.08 -1.70 2.86
C TYR A 102 25.27 -0.47 3.73
N PHE A 103 24.39 -0.27 4.65
CA PHE A 103 24.53 0.80 5.65
C PHE A 103 25.01 0.22 7.00
#